data_7f981e746d56dfed04187cbd551ffdbf
#
_entry.id   7f981e746d56dfed04187cbd551ffdbf
#
_cell.length_a   1.000
_cell.length_b   1.000
_cell.length_c   1.000
_cell.angle_alpha   90.00
_cell.angle_beta   90.00
_cell.angle_gamma   90.00
#
_symmetry.space_group_name_H-M   'P 1'
#
loop_
_entity.id
_entity.type
_entity.pdbx_description
1 polymer ?
#
loop_
_entity_poly.entity_id
_entity_poly.type
_entity_poly.pdbx_seq_one_letter_code
_entity_poly.pdbx_strand_id
1 'polypeptide(L)'
;RTMVGEPVFSVAVLTIGIDILLRTVLDSWIGINPKYMGDPFPTYGNFGALKIGGVNIKYLELAALVTAVVLIILLTIFFGKSKYGIAMRATSYDQEAAMAQGINVGRIFGLVWMIAGILAAFAGFFITGGFNTLSQFSFISALRALPAVVIGGLDSIPGAVVGSIIIGLTQGYVAYYQLSLEGLIGFSFGNGFSVVAPYLIMFVILIFK
;
A
#
# COMPACT_ATOMS: atom_id res chain seq x y z
N ARG A 1 -18.79 14.43 -11.34
CA ARG A 1 -18.78 15.34 -12.51
C ARG A 1 -18.32 16.75 -12.17
N THR A 2 -18.54 17.19 -10.94
CA THR A 2 -18.23 18.55 -10.46
C THR A 2 -16.76 18.81 -10.11
N MET A 3 -15.90 17.77 -10.09
CA MET A 3 -14.51 17.87 -9.65
C MET A 3 -13.48 17.76 -10.79
N VAL A 4 -13.93 17.59 -12.02
CA VAL A 4 -13.04 17.56 -13.20
C VAL A 4 -12.67 19.01 -13.54
N GLY A 5 -11.37 19.35 -13.45
CA GLY A 5 -10.89 20.72 -13.69
C GLY A 5 -10.74 21.59 -12.43
N GLU A 6 -11.13 21.07 -11.24
CA GLU A 6 -10.94 21.81 -9.98
C GLU A 6 -9.48 21.77 -9.50
N PRO A 7 -9.04 22.79 -8.74
CA PRO A 7 -7.69 22.82 -8.16
C PRO A 7 -7.39 21.57 -7.33
N VAL A 8 -6.18 21.06 -7.44
CA VAL A 8 -5.72 19.86 -6.72
C VAL A 8 -6.01 19.93 -5.21
N PHE A 9 -5.91 21.13 -4.63
CA PHE A 9 -6.20 21.35 -3.22
C PHE A 9 -7.67 21.08 -2.86
N SER A 10 -8.63 21.51 -3.68
CA SER A 10 -10.06 21.27 -3.44
C SER A 10 -10.39 19.78 -3.49
N VAL A 11 -9.79 19.05 -4.43
CA VAL A 11 -9.95 17.60 -4.54
C VAL A 11 -9.35 16.89 -3.33
N ALA A 12 -8.18 17.31 -2.87
CA ALA A 12 -7.52 16.74 -1.69
C ALA A 12 -8.36 16.94 -0.41
N VAL A 13 -8.90 18.15 -0.19
CA VAL A 13 -9.76 18.43 0.97
C VAL A 13 -11.04 17.60 0.93
N LEU A 14 -11.65 17.46 -0.25
CA LEU A 14 -12.84 16.64 -0.41
C LEU A 14 -12.55 15.16 -0.10
N THR A 15 -11.44 14.61 -0.60
CA THR A 15 -11.09 13.20 -0.35
C THR A 15 -10.83 12.94 1.13
N ILE A 16 -10.19 13.87 1.86
CA ILE A 16 -10.02 13.79 3.31
C ILE A 16 -11.39 13.84 4.01
N GLY A 17 -12.29 14.73 3.59
CA GLY A 17 -13.63 14.80 4.15
C GLY A 17 -14.42 13.51 3.97
N ILE A 18 -14.36 12.90 2.78
CA ILE A 18 -14.99 11.60 2.50
C ILE A 18 -14.35 10.48 3.34
N ASP A 19 -13.02 10.46 3.51
CA ASP A 19 -12.33 9.47 4.37
C ASP A 19 -12.84 9.55 5.81
N ILE A 20 -12.93 10.75 6.39
CA ILE A 20 -13.44 10.95 7.75
C ILE A 20 -14.89 10.46 7.86
N LEU A 21 -15.76 10.81 6.91
CA LEU A 21 -17.15 10.37 6.90
C LEU A 21 -17.26 8.84 6.83
N LEU A 22 -16.52 8.21 5.93
CA LEU A 22 -16.52 6.75 5.79
C LEU A 22 -16.03 6.07 7.05
N ARG A 23 -14.97 6.57 7.69
CA ARG A 23 -14.47 6.05 8.97
C ARG A 23 -15.54 6.17 10.07
N THR A 24 -16.16 7.33 10.20
CA THR A 24 -17.20 7.55 11.21
C THR A 24 -18.38 6.59 11.03
N VAL A 25 -18.82 6.38 9.79
CA VAL A 25 -19.89 5.42 9.49
C VAL A 25 -19.46 3.98 9.80
N LEU A 26 -18.25 3.58 9.41
CA LEU A 26 -17.73 2.26 9.69
C LEU A 26 -17.54 2.03 11.20
N ASP A 27 -17.04 3.02 11.94
CA ASP A 27 -16.86 2.94 13.38
C ASP A 27 -18.19 2.83 14.14
N SER A 28 -19.24 3.51 13.65
CA SER A 28 -20.58 3.38 14.23
C SER A 28 -21.21 2.00 13.98
N TRP A 29 -20.83 1.35 12.88
CA TRP A 29 -21.36 0.04 12.47
C TRP A 29 -20.57 -1.12 13.06
N ILE A 30 -19.23 -1.05 12.97
CA ILE A 30 -18.32 -2.13 13.35
C ILE A 30 -17.88 -1.96 14.81
N GLY A 31 -17.87 -0.72 15.33
CA GLY A 31 -17.36 -0.35 16.66
C GLY A 31 -15.88 0.04 16.61
N ILE A 32 -15.47 0.83 17.61
CA ILE A 32 -14.13 1.44 17.72
C ILE A 32 -13.07 0.43 18.22
N ASN A 33 -13.49 -0.64 18.89
CA ASN A 33 -12.56 -1.59 19.50
C ASN A 33 -11.80 -2.40 18.43
N PRO A 34 -10.50 -2.62 18.61
CA PRO A 34 -9.73 -3.49 17.73
C PRO A 34 -10.36 -4.88 17.64
N LYS A 35 -10.53 -5.39 16.41
CA LYS A 35 -11.12 -6.71 16.16
C LYS A 35 -10.09 -7.66 15.58
N TYR A 36 -10.05 -8.85 16.12
CA TYR A 36 -9.25 -9.93 15.58
C TYR A 36 -9.97 -10.57 14.40
N MET A 37 -9.34 -10.54 13.23
CA MET A 37 -9.91 -11.08 11.98
C MET A 37 -9.75 -12.60 11.86
N GLY A 38 -8.98 -13.22 12.76
CA GLY A 38 -8.60 -14.64 12.64
C GLY A 38 -7.49 -14.87 11.62
N ASP A 39 -7.00 -16.08 11.59
CA ASP A 39 -6.07 -16.54 10.57
C ASP A 39 -6.83 -17.42 9.56
N PRO A 40 -6.91 -17.00 8.28
CA PRO A 40 -7.55 -17.81 7.24
C PRO A 40 -6.80 -19.12 6.98
N PHE A 41 -5.54 -19.21 7.41
CA PHE A 41 -4.71 -20.42 7.36
C PHE A 41 -4.33 -20.87 8.77
N PRO A 42 -5.30 -21.38 9.57
CA PRO A 42 -5.08 -21.70 10.98
C PRO A 42 -3.95 -22.71 11.14
N THR A 43 -3.06 -22.37 12.05
CA THR A 43 -1.91 -23.20 12.43
C THR A 43 -2.39 -24.35 13.32
N TYR A 44 -2.81 -25.44 12.75
CA TYR A 44 -3.00 -26.68 13.52
C TYR A 44 -1.65 -27.41 13.62
N GLY A 45 -0.96 -27.27 14.75
CA GLY A 45 0.31 -27.92 14.99
C GLY A 45 1.46 -27.41 14.10
N ASN A 46 2.28 -28.34 13.58
CA ASN A 46 3.42 -28.02 12.70
C ASN A 46 3.05 -27.67 11.26
N PHE A 47 1.77 -27.64 10.90
CA PHE A 47 1.31 -27.47 9.51
C PHE A 47 1.07 -26.04 9.06
N GLY A 48 1.19 -25.05 9.94
CA GLY A 48 0.89 -23.64 9.62
C GLY A 48 2.06 -22.83 9.06
N ALA A 49 3.24 -23.46 8.91
CA ALA A 49 4.42 -22.77 8.36
C ALA A 49 5.30 -23.75 7.59
N LEU A 50 5.82 -23.29 6.45
CA LEU A 50 6.89 -23.97 5.72
C LEU A 50 8.22 -23.72 6.43
N LYS A 51 8.91 -24.79 6.83
CA LYS A 51 10.26 -24.72 7.39
C LYS A 51 11.28 -24.89 6.27
N ILE A 52 11.96 -23.82 5.90
CA ILE A 52 13.04 -23.85 4.91
C ILE A 52 14.29 -23.31 5.57
N GLY A 53 15.34 -24.15 5.68
CA GLY A 53 16.65 -23.72 6.23
C GLY A 53 16.59 -23.16 7.66
N GLY A 54 15.66 -23.61 8.51
CA GLY A 54 15.50 -23.12 9.89
C GLY A 54 14.60 -21.88 10.02
N VAL A 55 14.10 -21.32 8.91
CA VAL A 55 13.17 -20.19 8.92
C VAL A 55 11.74 -20.71 8.79
N ASN A 56 10.85 -20.22 9.66
CA ASN A 56 9.40 -20.53 9.59
C ASN A 56 8.68 -19.45 8.78
N ILE A 57 8.19 -19.80 7.60
CA ILE A 57 7.41 -18.91 6.74
C ILE A 57 5.93 -19.27 6.92
N LYS A 58 5.12 -18.33 7.39
CA LYS A 58 3.68 -18.54 7.57
C LYS A 58 2.98 -18.64 6.21
N TYR A 59 1.98 -19.51 6.12
CA TYR A 59 1.19 -19.62 4.88
C TYR A 59 0.50 -18.32 4.49
N LEU A 60 0.10 -17.49 5.45
CA LEU A 60 -0.45 -16.16 5.20
C LEU A 60 0.54 -15.25 4.45
N GLU A 61 1.81 -15.27 4.85
CA GLU A 61 2.89 -14.49 4.20
C GLU A 61 3.14 -14.97 2.77
N LEU A 62 3.12 -16.30 2.58
CA LEU A 62 3.26 -16.90 1.26
C LEU A 62 2.08 -16.57 0.36
N ALA A 63 0.85 -16.64 0.88
CA ALA A 63 -0.36 -16.25 0.17
C ALA A 63 -0.35 -14.75 -0.19
N ALA A 64 0.13 -13.88 0.70
CA ALA A 64 0.31 -12.46 0.43
C ALA A 64 1.29 -12.23 -0.73
N LEU A 65 2.44 -12.93 -0.71
CA LEU A 65 3.43 -12.83 -1.78
C LEU A 65 2.85 -13.28 -3.13
N VAL A 66 2.21 -14.44 -3.18
CA VAL A 66 1.59 -14.97 -4.41
C VAL A 66 0.52 -14.02 -4.93
N THR A 67 -0.35 -13.53 -4.05
CA THR A 67 -1.41 -12.58 -4.41
C THR A 67 -0.82 -11.27 -4.94
N ALA A 68 0.22 -10.75 -4.30
CA ALA A 68 0.91 -9.54 -4.76
C ALA A 68 1.48 -9.72 -6.17
N VAL A 69 2.19 -10.83 -6.43
CA VAL A 69 2.75 -11.14 -7.75
C VAL A 69 1.66 -11.26 -8.81
N VAL A 70 0.56 -11.97 -8.51
CA VAL A 70 -0.57 -12.10 -9.42
C VAL A 70 -1.20 -10.74 -9.73
N LEU A 71 -1.44 -9.91 -8.72
CA LEU A 71 -1.99 -8.57 -8.91
C LEU A 71 -1.07 -7.66 -9.73
N ILE A 72 0.24 -7.71 -9.51
CA ILE A 72 1.22 -6.95 -10.30
C ILE A 72 1.17 -7.37 -11.77
N ILE A 73 1.15 -8.67 -12.04
CA ILE A 73 1.06 -9.22 -13.42
C ILE A 73 -0.25 -8.76 -14.07
N LEU A 74 -1.38 -8.91 -13.38
CA LEU A 74 -2.69 -8.49 -13.88
C LEU A 74 -2.74 -7.00 -14.18
N LEU A 75 -2.23 -6.15 -13.27
CA LEU A 75 -2.16 -4.71 -13.49
C LEU A 75 -1.27 -4.35 -14.66
N THR A 76 -0.10 -4.97 -14.77
CA THR A 76 0.84 -4.71 -15.88
C THR A 76 0.20 -5.05 -17.24
N ILE A 77 -0.48 -6.19 -17.32
CA ILE A 77 -1.21 -6.59 -18.54
C ILE A 77 -2.38 -5.63 -18.80
N PHE A 78 -3.16 -5.30 -17.76
CA PHE A 78 -4.30 -4.40 -17.86
C PHE A 78 -3.87 -3.02 -18.37
N PHE A 79 -2.89 -2.39 -17.76
CA PHE A 79 -2.40 -1.08 -18.18
C PHE A 79 -1.69 -1.12 -19.54
N GLY A 80 -1.01 -2.22 -19.86
CA GLY A 80 -0.28 -2.36 -21.12
C GLY A 80 -1.16 -2.65 -22.33
N LYS A 81 -2.18 -3.51 -22.18
CA LYS A 81 -2.92 -4.09 -23.31
C LYS A 81 -4.40 -3.72 -23.35
N SER A 82 -5.01 -3.23 -22.26
CA SER A 82 -6.44 -2.93 -22.26
C SER A 82 -6.76 -1.55 -22.83
N LYS A 83 -7.92 -1.43 -23.45
CA LYS A 83 -8.47 -0.14 -23.94
C LYS A 83 -8.57 0.87 -22.79
N TYR A 84 -8.97 0.40 -21.62
CA TYR A 84 -9.11 1.25 -20.42
C TYR A 84 -7.74 1.70 -19.90
N GLY A 85 -6.72 0.84 -19.90
CA GLY A 85 -5.37 1.21 -19.53
C GLY A 85 -4.76 2.28 -20.45
N ILE A 86 -5.02 2.17 -21.77
CA ILE A 86 -4.61 3.20 -22.73
C ILE A 86 -5.36 4.51 -22.45
N ALA A 87 -6.67 4.45 -22.23
CA ALA A 87 -7.49 5.62 -21.94
C ALA A 87 -7.06 6.29 -20.60
N MET A 88 -6.69 5.50 -19.56
CA MET A 88 -6.18 6.02 -18.30
C MET A 88 -4.88 6.80 -18.50
N ARG A 89 -3.93 6.26 -19.29
CA ARG A 89 -2.69 6.97 -19.61
C ARG A 89 -2.94 8.24 -20.41
N ALA A 90 -3.81 8.20 -21.42
CA ALA A 90 -4.17 9.39 -22.19
C ALA A 90 -4.78 10.47 -21.28
N THR A 91 -5.67 10.09 -20.38
CA THR A 91 -6.29 11.02 -19.41
C THR A 91 -5.30 11.59 -18.40
N SER A 92 -4.25 10.83 -18.03
CA SER A 92 -3.22 11.32 -17.10
C SER A 92 -2.28 12.36 -17.73
N TYR A 93 -2.07 12.29 -19.05
CA TYR A 93 -1.26 13.29 -19.77
C TYR A 93 -2.04 14.58 -20.00
N ASP A 94 -3.25 14.47 -20.55
CA ASP A 94 -4.09 15.64 -20.87
C ASP A 94 -5.57 15.23 -20.86
N GLN A 95 -6.31 15.75 -19.89
CA GLN A 95 -7.73 15.44 -19.74
C GLN A 95 -8.58 16.07 -20.85
N GLU A 96 -8.23 17.29 -21.31
CA GLU A 96 -8.97 18.00 -22.34
C GLU A 96 -8.78 17.35 -23.70
N ALA A 97 -7.53 17.00 -24.04
CA ALA A 97 -7.24 16.26 -25.27
C ALA A 97 -7.89 14.87 -25.27
N ALA A 98 -7.92 14.17 -24.13
CA ALA A 98 -8.58 12.87 -24.00
C ALA A 98 -10.11 13.00 -24.21
N MET A 99 -10.75 14.05 -23.66
CA MET A 99 -12.16 14.32 -23.90
C MET A 99 -12.45 14.66 -25.36
N ALA A 100 -11.59 15.40 -26.02
CA ALA A 100 -11.71 15.73 -27.44
C ALA A 100 -11.67 14.46 -28.34
N GLN A 101 -10.92 13.44 -27.90
CA GLN A 101 -10.87 12.12 -28.55
C GLN A 101 -12.04 11.19 -28.17
N GLY A 102 -13.05 11.69 -27.45
CA GLY A 102 -14.23 10.94 -27.05
C GLY A 102 -14.04 10.05 -25.81
N ILE A 103 -12.95 10.19 -25.07
CA ILE A 103 -12.73 9.45 -23.82
C ILE A 103 -13.59 10.07 -22.72
N ASN A 104 -14.42 9.26 -22.08
CA ASN A 104 -15.21 9.69 -20.93
C ASN A 104 -14.34 9.70 -19.66
N VAL A 105 -13.71 10.83 -19.38
CA VAL A 105 -12.79 11.04 -18.24
C VAL A 105 -13.44 10.68 -16.91
N GLY A 106 -14.72 10.99 -16.70
CA GLY A 106 -15.44 10.63 -15.47
C GLY A 106 -15.55 9.12 -15.24
N ARG A 107 -15.76 8.34 -16.31
CA ARG A 107 -15.74 6.86 -16.20
C ARG A 107 -14.33 6.32 -15.92
N ILE A 108 -13.32 6.94 -16.51
CA ILE A 108 -11.92 6.56 -16.27
C ILE A 108 -11.57 6.78 -14.81
N PHE A 109 -11.89 7.94 -14.23
CA PHE A 109 -11.68 8.17 -12.79
C PHE A 109 -12.44 7.15 -11.93
N GLY A 110 -13.70 6.85 -12.24
CA GLY A 110 -14.45 5.82 -11.52
C GLY A 110 -13.76 4.45 -11.54
N LEU A 111 -13.22 4.03 -12.69
CA LEU A 111 -12.47 2.78 -12.83
C LEU A 111 -11.16 2.80 -12.01
N VAL A 112 -10.42 3.91 -12.01
CA VAL A 112 -9.20 4.06 -11.20
C VAL A 112 -9.51 3.90 -9.72
N TRP A 113 -10.54 4.59 -9.21
CA TRP A 113 -10.97 4.46 -7.82
C TRP A 113 -11.43 3.05 -7.46
N MET A 114 -12.15 2.39 -8.37
CA MET A 114 -12.57 1.00 -8.17
C MET A 114 -11.37 0.05 -8.05
N ILE A 115 -10.40 0.15 -8.96
CA ILE A 115 -9.17 -0.66 -8.92
C ILE A 115 -8.39 -0.38 -7.64
N ALA A 116 -8.21 0.88 -7.27
CA ALA A 116 -7.52 1.27 -6.05
C ALA A 116 -8.22 0.71 -4.80
N GLY A 117 -9.55 0.75 -4.74
CA GLY A 117 -10.32 0.16 -3.65
C GLY A 117 -10.16 -1.35 -3.53
N ILE A 118 -10.16 -2.07 -4.65
CA ILE A 118 -9.92 -3.52 -4.67
C ILE A 118 -8.51 -3.84 -4.15
N LEU A 119 -7.49 -3.13 -4.63
CA LEU A 119 -6.12 -3.33 -4.17
C LEU A 119 -5.96 -3.02 -2.67
N ALA A 120 -6.60 -1.94 -2.20
CA ALA A 120 -6.60 -1.58 -0.79
C ALA A 120 -7.28 -2.65 0.07
N ALA A 121 -8.37 -3.27 -0.41
CA ALA A 121 -9.04 -4.36 0.30
C ALA A 121 -8.14 -5.59 0.44
N PHE A 122 -7.42 -6.00 -0.62
CA PHE A 122 -6.44 -7.08 -0.54
C PHE A 122 -5.30 -6.75 0.43
N ALA A 123 -4.74 -5.53 0.34
CA ALA A 123 -3.69 -5.09 1.26
C ALA A 123 -4.17 -5.09 2.71
N GLY A 124 -5.37 -4.56 2.99
CA GLY A 124 -5.98 -4.56 4.31
C GLY A 124 -6.19 -5.97 4.86
N PHE A 125 -6.68 -6.90 4.04
CA PHE A 125 -6.85 -8.30 4.42
C PHE A 125 -5.55 -8.95 4.90
N PHE A 126 -4.46 -8.79 4.16
CA PHE A 126 -3.17 -9.39 4.54
C PHE A 126 -2.49 -8.67 5.70
N ILE A 127 -2.67 -7.35 5.84
CA ILE A 127 -2.10 -6.58 6.95
C ILE A 127 -2.80 -6.94 8.27
N THR A 128 -4.11 -7.17 8.25
CA THR A 128 -4.90 -7.45 9.45
C THR A 128 -5.07 -8.94 9.75
N GLY A 129 -4.72 -9.81 8.80
CA GLY A 129 -4.77 -11.26 8.97
C GLY A 129 -3.74 -11.81 9.96
N GLY A 130 -3.91 -13.04 10.37
CA GLY A 130 -3.05 -13.73 11.33
C GLY A 130 -3.23 -13.21 12.75
N PHE A 131 -2.14 -12.82 13.40
CA PHE A 131 -2.15 -12.29 14.77
C PHE A 131 -2.40 -10.79 14.86
N ASN A 132 -2.60 -10.11 13.73
CA ASN A 132 -2.87 -8.69 13.69
C ASN A 132 -4.35 -8.40 13.92
N THR A 133 -4.63 -7.19 14.36
CA THR A 133 -5.99 -6.72 14.60
C THR A 133 -6.37 -5.62 13.62
N LEU A 134 -7.62 -5.65 13.18
CA LEU A 134 -8.23 -4.51 12.49
C LEU A 134 -8.51 -3.42 13.52
N SER A 135 -7.89 -2.27 13.38
CA SER A 135 -8.08 -1.10 14.23
C SER A 135 -8.18 0.16 13.40
N GLN A 136 -8.67 1.24 14.01
CA GLN A 136 -8.70 2.57 13.39
C GLN A 136 -7.32 3.03 12.90
N PHE A 137 -6.25 2.59 13.56
CA PHE A 137 -4.88 2.97 13.24
C PHE A 137 -4.26 2.14 12.10
N SER A 138 -4.99 1.15 11.55
CA SER A 138 -4.47 0.33 10.43
C SER A 138 -4.13 1.17 9.19
N PHE A 139 -4.73 2.37 9.04
CA PHE A 139 -4.40 3.29 7.95
C PHE A 139 -2.95 3.80 8.00
N ILE A 140 -2.31 3.82 9.17
CA ILE A 140 -0.90 4.22 9.31
C ILE A 140 -0.01 3.29 8.48
N SER A 141 -0.42 2.03 8.32
CA SER A 141 0.29 1.09 7.44
C SER A 141 0.29 1.54 5.97
N ALA A 142 -0.75 2.25 5.52
CA ALA A 142 -0.80 2.81 4.17
C ALA A 142 0.22 3.93 3.97
N LEU A 143 0.54 4.71 5.00
CA LEU A 143 1.55 5.76 4.93
C LEU A 143 2.95 5.18 4.63
N ARG A 144 3.23 3.94 5.06
CA ARG A 144 4.49 3.25 4.75
C ARG A 144 4.69 2.99 3.26
N ALA A 145 3.62 3.00 2.46
CA ALA A 145 3.71 2.88 1.02
C ALA A 145 4.23 4.15 0.32
N LEU A 146 4.11 5.33 0.95
CA LEU A 146 4.56 6.58 0.36
C LEU A 146 6.05 6.58 0.01
N PRO A 147 6.99 6.21 0.92
CA PRO A 147 8.39 6.10 0.58
C PRO A 147 8.67 5.15 -0.58
N ALA A 148 7.96 4.02 -0.65
CA ALA A 148 8.13 3.03 -1.70
C ALA A 148 7.77 3.60 -3.09
N VAL A 149 6.65 4.32 -3.17
CA VAL A 149 6.18 4.93 -4.42
C VAL A 149 7.08 6.09 -4.84
N VAL A 150 7.54 6.91 -3.90
CA VAL A 150 8.44 8.04 -4.20
C VAL A 150 9.80 7.54 -4.71
N ILE A 151 10.36 6.50 -4.08
CA ILE A 151 11.63 5.89 -4.53
C ILE A 151 11.47 5.24 -5.90
N GLY A 152 10.39 4.50 -6.10
CA GLY A 152 10.11 3.78 -7.33
C GLY A 152 9.70 4.67 -8.50
N GLY A 153 9.20 5.87 -8.21
CA GLY A 153 8.60 6.80 -9.16
C GLY A 153 7.09 6.63 -9.27
N LEU A 154 6.38 7.77 -9.26
CA LEU A 154 4.91 7.84 -9.28
C LEU A 154 4.30 7.28 -10.57
N ASP A 155 5.05 7.32 -11.67
CA ASP A 155 4.55 6.96 -13.01
C ASP A 155 4.95 5.53 -13.44
N SER A 156 5.62 4.77 -12.55
CA SER A 156 6.18 3.47 -12.90
C SER A 156 5.71 2.35 -11.96
N ILE A 157 4.85 1.45 -12.46
CA ILE A 157 4.43 0.25 -11.71
C ILE A 157 5.64 -0.62 -11.34
N PRO A 158 6.56 -0.98 -12.28
CA PRO A 158 7.76 -1.71 -11.92
C PRO A 158 8.65 -0.99 -10.91
N GLY A 159 8.75 0.34 -11.03
CA GLY A 159 9.47 1.16 -10.07
C GLY A 159 8.86 1.09 -8.67
N ALA A 160 7.56 1.21 -8.53
CA ALA A 160 6.86 1.09 -7.25
C ALA A 160 7.09 -0.30 -6.61
N VAL A 161 7.15 -1.38 -7.41
CA VAL A 161 7.48 -2.73 -6.94
C VAL A 161 8.91 -2.78 -6.38
N VAL A 162 9.88 -2.28 -7.12
CA VAL A 162 11.28 -2.22 -6.66
C VAL A 162 11.40 -1.36 -5.39
N GLY A 163 10.75 -0.20 -5.38
CA GLY A 163 10.70 0.67 -4.21
C GLY A 163 10.09 -0.03 -2.98
N SER A 164 9.01 -0.79 -3.16
CA SER A 164 8.37 -1.53 -2.06
C SER A 164 9.27 -2.64 -1.51
N ILE A 165 10.03 -3.33 -2.35
CA ILE A 165 11.02 -4.34 -1.93
C ILE A 165 12.13 -3.68 -1.12
N ILE A 166 12.68 -2.57 -1.60
CA ILE A 166 13.74 -1.83 -0.88
C ILE A 166 13.24 -1.40 0.50
N ILE A 167 12.05 -0.82 0.58
CA ILE A 167 11.46 -0.35 1.84
C ILE A 167 11.15 -1.53 2.77
N GLY A 168 10.59 -2.63 2.25
CA GLY A 168 10.29 -3.82 3.04
C GLY A 168 11.55 -4.47 3.63
N LEU A 169 12.61 -4.60 2.83
CA LEU A 169 13.91 -5.09 3.30
C LEU A 169 14.50 -4.15 4.36
N THR A 170 14.45 -2.85 4.12
CA THR A 170 14.92 -1.86 5.10
C THR A 170 14.22 -2.01 6.45
N GLN A 171 12.89 -2.10 6.44
CA GLN A 171 12.11 -2.28 7.67
C GLN A 171 12.50 -3.57 8.39
N GLY A 172 12.64 -4.67 7.66
CA GLY A 172 13.07 -5.96 8.23
C GLY A 172 14.45 -5.90 8.87
N TYR A 173 15.43 -5.32 8.15
CA TYR A 173 16.79 -5.16 8.68
C TYR A 173 16.84 -4.24 9.91
N VAL A 174 16.19 -3.09 9.84
CA VAL A 174 16.14 -2.14 10.96
C VAL A 174 15.48 -2.78 12.17
N ALA A 175 14.33 -3.45 12.00
CA ALA A 175 13.63 -4.11 13.08
C ALA A 175 14.49 -5.21 13.76
N TYR A 176 15.29 -5.94 12.99
CA TYR A 176 16.14 -7.00 13.50
C TYR A 176 17.41 -6.46 14.20
N TYR A 177 18.10 -5.50 13.60
CA TYR A 177 19.38 -5.01 14.09
C TYR A 177 19.28 -3.81 15.04
N GLN A 178 18.10 -3.22 15.22
CA GLN A 178 17.92 -2.03 16.06
C GLN A 178 18.49 -2.21 17.46
N LEU A 179 18.17 -3.31 18.14
CA LEU A 179 18.65 -3.59 19.50
C LEU A 179 20.17 -3.72 19.55
N SER A 180 20.78 -4.35 18.54
CA SER A 180 22.24 -4.49 18.45
C SER A 180 22.93 -3.16 18.22
N LEU A 181 22.35 -2.29 17.39
CA LEU A 181 22.85 -0.94 17.13
C LEU A 181 22.72 -0.03 18.36
N GLU A 182 21.59 -0.10 19.06
CA GLU A 182 21.38 0.63 20.33
C GLU A 182 22.43 0.26 21.38
N GLY A 183 22.78 -1.05 21.47
CA GLY A 183 23.82 -1.54 22.36
C GLY A 183 25.24 -1.04 22.01
N LEU A 184 25.53 -0.85 20.72
CA LEU A 184 26.82 -0.35 20.24
C LEU A 184 26.97 1.17 20.41
N ILE A 185 25.90 1.92 20.16
CA ILE A 185 25.92 3.39 20.14
C ILE A 185 25.62 3.97 21.53
N GLY A 186 25.03 3.17 22.45
CA GLY A 186 24.61 3.61 23.78
C GLY A 186 23.41 4.57 23.78
N PHE A 187 22.67 4.64 22.64
CA PHE A 187 21.51 5.51 22.45
C PHE A 187 20.31 4.66 22.02
N SER A 188 19.18 4.79 22.71
CA SER A 188 17.93 4.11 22.32
C SER A 188 17.15 4.91 21.28
N PHE A 189 16.92 4.29 20.12
CA PHE A 189 16.12 4.91 19.05
C PHE A 189 14.62 4.83 19.30
N GLY A 190 14.19 4.04 20.32
CA GLY A 190 12.78 3.81 20.64
C GLY A 190 12.07 2.85 19.68
N ASN A 191 10.94 2.31 20.14
CA ASN A 191 10.18 1.26 19.42
C ASN A 191 9.61 1.67 18.03
N GLY A 192 9.61 2.97 17.71
CA GLY A 192 9.11 3.50 16.43
C GLY A 192 10.16 3.66 15.34
N PHE A 193 11.43 3.40 15.59
CA PHE A 193 12.51 3.67 14.64
C PHE A 193 12.35 2.90 13.33
N SER A 194 11.92 1.65 13.39
CA SER A 194 11.63 0.84 12.19
C SER A 194 10.55 1.44 11.28
N VAL A 195 9.66 2.26 11.84
CA VAL A 195 8.61 2.96 11.07
C VAL A 195 9.18 4.22 10.39
N VAL A 196 10.14 4.87 11.02
CA VAL A 196 10.76 6.12 10.52
C VAL A 196 11.88 5.83 9.51
N ALA A 197 12.59 4.72 9.66
CA ALA A 197 13.72 4.36 8.82
C ALA A 197 13.44 4.38 7.30
N PRO A 198 12.28 3.92 6.79
CA PRO A 198 11.92 4.04 5.37
C PRO A 198 11.91 5.47 4.86
N TYR A 199 11.44 6.41 5.67
CA TYR A 199 11.40 7.83 5.30
C TYR A 199 12.80 8.44 5.26
N LEU A 200 13.69 8.04 6.16
CA LEU A 200 15.08 8.46 6.14
C LEU A 200 15.79 7.97 4.87
N ILE A 201 15.58 6.71 4.50
CA ILE A 201 16.14 6.17 3.25
C ILE A 201 15.56 6.89 2.03
N MET A 202 14.26 7.12 2.00
CA MET A 202 13.63 7.92 0.96
C MET A 202 14.30 9.28 0.84
N PHE A 203 14.54 9.95 1.96
CA PHE A 203 15.17 11.27 1.99
C PHE A 203 16.60 11.21 1.44
N VAL A 204 17.38 10.21 1.87
CA VAL A 204 18.74 10.01 1.34
C VAL A 204 18.73 9.79 -0.17
N ILE A 205 17.85 8.89 -0.67
CA ILE A 205 17.77 8.63 -2.12
C ILE A 205 17.36 9.88 -2.90
N LEU A 206 16.44 10.70 -2.37
CA LEU A 206 16.01 11.94 -3.02
C LEU A 206 17.13 13.01 -3.08
N ILE A 207 18.05 13.03 -2.12
CA ILE A 207 19.20 13.95 -2.15
C ILE A 207 20.19 13.56 -3.25
N PHE A 208 20.32 12.27 -3.53
CA PHE A 208 21.29 11.76 -4.52
C PHE A 208 20.70 11.56 -5.92
N LYS A 209 19.40 11.78 -6.11
CA LYS A 209 18.72 11.67 -7.40
C LYS A 209 18.64 13.02 -8.11
#